data_4457b481f05bacf5e18d8f4ced309e32
#
_entry.id   4457b481f05bacf5e18d8f4ced309e32
#
_cell.length_a   1.000
_cell.length_b   1.000
_cell.length_c   1.000
_cell.angle_alpha   90.00
_cell.angle_beta   90.00
_cell.angle_gamma   90.00
#
_symmetry.space_group_name_H-M   'P 1'
#
loop_
_entity.id
_entity.type
_entity.pdbx_description
1 polymer ?
#
loop_
_entity_poly.entity_id
_entity_poly.type
_entity_poly.pdbx_seq_one_letter_code
_entity_poly.pdbx_strand_id
1 'polypeptide(L)'
;MIVVDTNVLAYLLLPGPKTSLAEALLLDHPQWAAPPLWRSEWRNVLATYLRRDLLNLPAALSLMQQAEAILSAHEAPVSSEQVLALASSSRCSAYDCEFVAAAQQLGVPLVTEDQMVLSAFPDEARPLHQPSS
;
A
#
# COMPACT_ATOMS: atom_id res chain seq x y z
N MET A 1 9.25 5.97 -9.20
CA MET A 1 7.87 5.62 -8.76
C MET A 1 7.84 4.20 -8.24
N ILE A 2 7.08 3.97 -7.20
CA ILE A 2 6.80 2.63 -6.67
C ILE A 2 5.31 2.51 -6.36
N VAL A 3 4.79 1.28 -6.36
CA VAL A 3 3.47 1.00 -5.79
C VAL A 3 3.69 0.61 -4.32
N VAL A 4 2.85 1.11 -3.43
CA VAL A 4 2.92 0.77 -2.00
C VAL A 4 1.64 0.08 -1.57
N ASP A 5 1.79 -0.93 -0.72
CA ASP A 5 0.69 -1.56 -0.01
C ASP A 5 0.10 -0.55 1.00
N THR A 6 -1.18 -0.67 1.28
CA THR A 6 -1.86 0.19 2.26
C THR A 6 -1.20 0.14 3.64
N ASN A 7 -0.62 -0.98 4.03
CA ASN A 7 0.11 -1.09 5.29
C ASN A 7 1.35 -0.18 5.33
N VAL A 8 2.03 0.02 4.20
CA VAL A 8 3.17 0.94 4.14
C VAL A 8 2.71 2.38 4.36
N LEU A 9 1.56 2.76 3.80
CA LEU A 9 0.94 4.06 4.05
C LEU A 9 0.61 4.22 5.55
N ALA A 10 0.08 3.16 6.17
CA ALA A 10 -0.22 3.18 7.60
C ALA A 10 1.05 3.35 8.45
N TYR A 11 2.15 2.70 8.11
CA TYR A 11 3.42 2.88 8.82
C TYR A 11 3.91 4.32 8.73
N LEU A 12 3.71 4.96 7.59
CA LEU A 12 4.11 6.35 7.39
C LEU A 12 3.29 7.33 8.24
N LEU A 13 1.96 7.16 8.23
CA LEU A 13 1.03 8.17 8.77
C LEU A 13 0.59 7.92 10.20
N LEU A 14 0.69 6.67 10.68
CA LEU A 14 0.37 6.31 12.06
C LEU A 14 1.66 5.96 12.80
N PRO A 15 2.02 6.70 13.86
CA PRO A 15 3.30 6.49 14.54
C PRO A 15 3.47 5.07 15.05
N GLY A 16 4.63 4.48 14.80
CA GLY A 16 4.94 3.11 15.20
C GLY A 16 6.37 2.69 14.85
N PRO A 17 6.71 1.40 15.08
CA PRO A 17 8.08 0.91 14.89
C PRO A 17 8.63 1.01 13.46
N LYS A 18 7.73 1.05 12.46
CA LYS A 18 8.15 1.08 11.05
C LYS A 18 8.01 2.45 10.40
N THR A 19 7.61 3.47 11.15
CA THR A 19 7.42 4.82 10.61
C THR A 19 8.71 5.37 9.99
N SER A 20 9.84 5.22 10.65
CA SER A 20 11.11 5.73 10.11
C SER A 20 11.52 5.04 8.81
N LEU A 21 11.21 3.75 8.66
CA LEU A 21 11.46 3.02 7.41
C LEU A 21 10.57 3.55 6.28
N ALA A 22 9.31 3.80 6.56
CA ALA A 22 8.37 4.35 5.57
C ALA A 22 8.75 5.79 5.19
N GLU A 23 9.20 6.60 6.14
CA GLU A 23 9.68 7.94 5.88
C GLU A 23 10.92 7.94 4.98
N ALA A 24 11.87 7.04 5.24
CA ALA A 24 13.05 6.87 4.40
C ALA A 24 12.67 6.42 2.99
N LEU A 25 11.68 5.52 2.87
CA LEU A 25 11.18 5.08 1.58
C LEU A 25 10.59 6.24 0.78
N LEU A 26 9.82 7.11 1.42
CA LEU A 26 9.22 8.27 0.75
C LEU A 26 10.29 9.27 0.29
N LEU A 27 11.36 9.44 1.06
CA LEU A 27 12.48 10.28 0.65
C LEU A 27 13.20 9.73 -0.57
N ASP A 28 13.43 8.41 -0.61
CA ASP A 28 14.11 7.74 -1.72
C ASP A 28 13.22 7.63 -2.96
N HIS A 29 11.92 7.44 -2.77
CA HIS A 29 10.93 7.26 -3.83
C HIS A 29 9.73 8.14 -3.53
N PRO A 30 9.77 9.43 -3.92
CA PRO A 30 8.71 10.39 -3.55
C PRO A 30 7.39 10.19 -4.30
N GLN A 31 7.38 9.42 -5.39
CA GLN A 31 6.16 9.14 -6.16
C GLN A 31 5.61 7.77 -5.78
N TRP A 32 4.59 7.77 -4.93
CA TRP A 32 3.89 6.55 -4.55
C TRP A 32 2.61 6.40 -5.35
N ALA A 33 2.39 5.19 -5.87
CA ALA A 33 1.21 4.81 -6.63
C ALA A 33 0.46 3.70 -5.92
N ALA A 34 -0.82 3.55 -6.23
CA ALA A 34 -1.65 2.47 -5.70
C ALA A 34 -2.89 2.29 -6.58
N PRO A 35 -3.52 1.10 -6.58
CA PRO A 35 -4.83 0.96 -7.20
C PRO A 35 -5.87 1.71 -6.35
N PRO A 36 -7.02 2.12 -6.93
CA PRO A 36 -8.03 2.90 -6.20
C PRO A 36 -8.55 2.25 -4.91
N LEU A 37 -8.41 0.93 -4.77
CA LEU A 37 -8.76 0.19 -3.57
C LEU A 37 -8.10 0.75 -2.30
N TRP A 38 -6.93 1.39 -2.41
CA TRP A 38 -6.23 1.96 -1.26
C TRP A 38 -7.13 2.88 -0.44
N ARG A 39 -8.05 3.59 -1.07
CA ARG A 39 -8.96 4.51 -0.38
C ARG A 39 -9.86 3.76 0.60
N SER A 40 -10.47 2.68 0.14
CA SER A 40 -11.36 1.86 0.98
C SER A 40 -10.59 1.18 2.10
N GLU A 41 -9.41 0.67 1.81
CA GLU A 41 -8.57 0.03 2.82
C GLU A 41 -8.09 1.02 3.88
N TRP A 42 -7.65 2.20 3.45
CA TRP A 42 -7.20 3.25 4.38
C TRP A 42 -8.35 3.76 5.25
N ARG A 43 -9.52 3.99 4.65
CA ARG A 43 -10.72 4.36 5.42
C ARG A 43 -11.06 3.31 6.47
N ASN A 44 -10.88 2.03 6.16
CA ASN A 44 -11.12 0.96 7.12
C ASN A 44 -10.12 0.96 8.27
N VAL A 45 -8.85 1.23 8.00
CA VAL A 45 -7.84 1.40 9.04
C VAL A 45 -8.23 2.55 9.97
N LEU A 46 -8.59 3.70 9.40
CA LEU A 46 -9.00 4.88 10.19
C LEU A 46 -10.28 4.58 10.99
N ALA A 47 -11.24 3.88 10.40
CA ALA A 47 -12.47 3.49 11.09
C ALA A 47 -12.18 2.60 12.31
N THR A 48 -11.22 1.68 12.20
CA THR A 48 -10.80 0.83 13.30
C THR A 48 -10.22 1.68 14.45
N TYR A 49 -9.38 2.66 14.13
CA TYR A 49 -8.79 3.56 15.12
C TYR A 49 -9.85 4.44 15.79
N LEU A 50 -10.85 4.90 15.03
CA LEU A 50 -11.99 5.65 15.58
C LEU A 50 -12.78 4.81 16.60
N ARG A 51 -13.06 3.55 16.26
CA ARG A 51 -13.81 2.66 17.15
C ARG A 51 -13.07 2.35 18.44
N ARG A 52 -11.74 2.37 18.42
CA ARG A 52 -10.89 2.13 19.59
C ARG A 52 -10.56 3.40 20.36
N ASP A 53 -11.17 4.51 19.99
CA ASP A 53 -10.91 5.84 20.60
C ASP A 53 -9.44 6.26 20.55
N LEU A 54 -8.70 5.76 19.53
CA LEU A 54 -7.32 6.15 19.30
C LEU A 54 -7.21 7.39 18.42
N LEU A 55 -8.26 7.74 17.69
CA LEU A 55 -8.39 8.95 16.88
C LEU A 55 -9.77 9.54 17.09
N ASN A 56 -9.87 10.86 16.99
CA ASN A 56 -11.16 11.54 16.81
C ASN A 56 -11.41 11.79 15.32
N LEU A 57 -12.63 12.18 14.96
CA LEU A 57 -12.97 12.38 13.55
C LEU A 57 -12.11 13.45 12.86
N PRO A 58 -11.86 14.64 13.46
CA PRO A 58 -10.99 15.62 12.81
C PRO A 58 -9.59 15.07 12.51
N ALA A 59 -9.01 14.29 13.41
CA ALA A 59 -7.69 13.67 13.19
C ALA A 59 -7.75 12.65 12.05
N ALA A 60 -8.79 11.82 12.01
CA ALA A 60 -8.97 10.83 10.94
C ALA A 60 -9.12 11.52 9.57
N LEU A 61 -9.90 12.60 9.50
CA LEU A 61 -10.07 13.36 8.26
C LEU A 61 -8.75 14.00 7.80
N SER A 62 -7.94 14.50 8.73
CA SER A 62 -6.61 15.04 8.42
C SER A 62 -5.70 13.94 7.84
N LEU A 63 -5.71 12.74 8.43
CA LEU A 63 -4.92 11.60 7.93
C LEU A 63 -5.41 11.14 6.56
N MET A 64 -6.70 11.23 6.29
CA MET A 64 -7.24 10.94 4.95
C MET A 64 -6.71 11.94 3.93
N GLN A 65 -6.71 13.23 4.24
CA GLN A 65 -6.17 14.27 3.36
C GLN A 65 -4.68 14.09 3.11
N GLN A 66 -3.92 13.72 4.13
CA GLN A 66 -2.48 13.46 3.98
C GLN A 66 -2.23 12.28 3.03
N ALA A 67 -3.01 11.21 3.16
CA ALA A 67 -2.91 10.06 2.26
C ALA A 67 -3.26 10.44 0.82
N GLU A 68 -4.30 11.23 0.63
CA GLU A 68 -4.68 11.71 -0.70
C GLU A 68 -3.59 12.57 -1.33
N ALA A 69 -2.91 13.40 -0.54
CA ALA A 69 -1.80 14.22 -1.03
C ALA A 69 -0.64 13.35 -1.54
N ILE A 70 -0.44 12.16 -0.96
CA ILE A 70 0.64 11.25 -1.36
C ILE A 70 0.24 10.42 -2.59
N LEU A 71 -0.98 9.92 -2.65
CA LEU A 71 -1.38 8.86 -3.59
C LEU A 71 -2.32 9.31 -4.72
N SER A 72 -3.08 10.39 -4.56
CA SER A 72 -4.15 10.71 -5.52
C SER A 72 -3.64 11.02 -6.94
N ALA A 73 -2.42 11.52 -7.08
CA ALA A 73 -1.85 11.84 -8.39
C ALA A 73 -1.44 10.60 -9.18
N HIS A 74 -1.29 9.45 -8.53
CA HIS A 74 -0.77 8.23 -9.14
C HIS A 74 -1.66 7.02 -8.84
N GLU A 75 -2.97 7.18 -8.91
CA GLU A 75 -3.90 6.05 -8.81
C GLU A 75 -3.90 5.30 -10.14
N ALA A 76 -3.73 3.98 -10.06
CA ALA A 76 -3.65 3.11 -11.23
C ALA A 76 -4.83 2.15 -11.26
N PRO A 77 -5.89 2.44 -12.03
CA PRO A 77 -6.97 1.48 -12.23
C PRO A 77 -6.44 0.18 -12.83
N VAL A 78 -6.97 -0.95 -12.36
CA VAL A 78 -6.52 -2.27 -12.82
C VAL A 78 -7.67 -3.02 -13.47
N SER A 79 -7.34 -3.96 -14.39
CA SER A 79 -8.37 -4.75 -15.06
C SER A 79 -8.73 -5.98 -14.24
N SER A 80 -10.02 -6.33 -14.25
CA SER A 80 -10.49 -7.53 -13.57
C SER A 80 -9.86 -8.80 -14.15
N GLU A 81 -9.62 -8.83 -15.45
CA GLU A 81 -8.96 -9.96 -16.09
C GLU A 81 -7.58 -10.21 -15.52
N GLN A 82 -6.77 -9.16 -15.40
CA GLN A 82 -5.41 -9.27 -14.83
C GLN A 82 -5.45 -9.66 -13.36
N VAL A 83 -6.32 -9.04 -12.57
CA VAL A 83 -6.46 -9.33 -11.15
C VAL A 83 -6.87 -10.79 -10.93
N LEU A 84 -7.87 -11.26 -11.66
CA LEU A 84 -8.36 -12.64 -11.52
C LEU A 84 -7.30 -13.66 -11.98
N ALA A 85 -6.54 -13.35 -13.03
CA ALA A 85 -5.44 -14.21 -13.46
C ALA A 85 -4.38 -14.36 -12.37
N LEU A 86 -3.99 -13.25 -11.72
CA LEU A 86 -3.03 -13.27 -10.61
C LEU A 86 -3.59 -14.04 -9.40
N ALA A 87 -4.86 -13.83 -9.08
CA ALA A 87 -5.49 -14.53 -7.96
C ALA A 87 -5.57 -16.04 -8.22
N SER A 88 -5.85 -16.45 -9.46
CA SER A 88 -5.94 -17.86 -9.81
C SER A 88 -4.60 -18.58 -9.77
N SER A 89 -3.49 -17.87 -9.96
CA SER A 89 -2.13 -18.41 -9.98
C SER A 89 -1.42 -18.32 -8.63
N SER A 90 -2.10 -17.85 -7.59
CA SER A 90 -1.51 -17.64 -6.27
C SER A 90 -2.51 -17.96 -5.17
N ARG A 91 -2.10 -17.78 -3.91
CA ARG A 91 -3.01 -17.85 -2.75
C ARG A 91 -3.37 -16.47 -2.22
N CYS A 92 -2.95 -15.42 -2.92
CA CYS A 92 -3.24 -14.05 -2.54
C CYS A 92 -4.70 -13.73 -2.84
N SER A 93 -5.28 -12.84 -2.02
CA SER A 93 -6.63 -12.34 -2.27
C SER A 93 -6.67 -11.50 -3.55
N ALA A 94 -7.86 -11.32 -4.12
CA ALA A 94 -8.02 -10.40 -5.24
C ALA A 94 -7.62 -8.96 -4.85
N TYR A 95 -7.82 -8.59 -3.59
CA TYR A 95 -7.39 -7.28 -3.08
C TYR A 95 -5.88 -7.12 -3.16
N ASP A 96 -5.10 -8.11 -2.68
CA ASP A 96 -3.64 -8.11 -2.81
C ASP A 96 -3.21 -8.06 -4.27
N CYS A 97 -3.91 -8.80 -5.12
CA CYS A 97 -3.59 -8.87 -6.55
C CYS A 97 -3.85 -7.57 -7.30
N GLU A 98 -4.71 -6.67 -6.77
CA GLU A 98 -4.87 -5.34 -7.35
C GLU A 98 -3.58 -4.54 -7.24
N PHE A 99 -2.86 -4.64 -6.12
CA PHE A 99 -1.57 -3.96 -5.94
C PHE A 99 -0.50 -4.54 -6.84
N VAL A 100 -0.46 -5.86 -6.99
CA VAL A 100 0.47 -6.53 -7.90
C VAL A 100 0.19 -6.13 -9.36
N ALA A 101 -1.10 -6.12 -9.74
CA ALA A 101 -1.50 -5.71 -11.08
C ALA A 101 -1.10 -4.25 -11.37
N ALA A 102 -1.28 -3.35 -10.41
CA ALA A 102 -0.85 -1.96 -10.57
C ALA A 102 0.66 -1.86 -10.78
N ALA A 103 1.44 -2.62 -10.03
CA ALA A 103 2.90 -2.65 -10.18
C ALA A 103 3.31 -3.16 -11.56
N GLN A 104 2.69 -4.23 -12.04
CA GLN A 104 2.95 -4.76 -13.37
C GLN A 104 2.59 -3.76 -14.46
N GLN A 105 1.42 -3.13 -14.35
CA GLN A 105 0.93 -2.15 -15.32
C GLN A 105 1.85 -0.93 -15.41
N LEU A 106 2.36 -0.46 -14.29
CA LEU A 106 3.25 0.70 -14.24
C LEU A 106 4.72 0.33 -14.50
N GLY A 107 5.06 -0.96 -14.46
CA GLY A 107 6.45 -1.40 -14.64
C GLY A 107 7.35 -0.99 -13.47
N VAL A 108 6.82 -0.95 -12.25
CA VAL A 108 7.54 -0.53 -11.05
C VAL A 108 7.38 -1.58 -9.94
N PRO A 109 8.27 -1.59 -8.95
CA PRO A 109 8.11 -2.54 -7.84
C PRO A 109 6.94 -2.19 -6.92
N LEU A 110 6.38 -3.22 -6.29
CA LEU A 110 5.44 -3.11 -5.18
C LEU A 110 6.20 -3.27 -3.88
N VAL A 111 6.12 -2.28 -3.00
CA VAL A 111 6.71 -2.39 -1.67
C VAL A 111 5.64 -2.85 -0.68
N THR A 112 5.88 -3.96 -0.02
CA THR A 112 4.96 -4.60 0.92
C THR A 112 5.71 -5.37 1.98
N GLU A 113 5.08 -5.58 3.14
CA GLU A 113 5.60 -6.48 4.18
C GLU A 113 4.80 -7.78 4.26
N ASP A 114 3.81 -7.96 3.39
CA ASP A 114 2.99 -9.17 3.36
C ASP A 114 3.82 -10.34 2.82
N GLN A 115 4.05 -11.34 3.68
CA GLN A 115 4.90 -12.48 3.33
C GLN A 115 4.31 -13.34 2.22
N MET A 116 2.99 -13.44 2.14
CA MET A 116 2.33 -14.21 1.09
C MET A 116 2.55 -13.56 -0.28
N VAL A 117 2.42 -12.23 -0.34
CA VAL A 117 2.65 -11.46 -1.57
C VAL A 117 4.12 -11.53 -1.97
N LEU A 118 5.04 -11.36 -1.01
CA LEU A 118 6.47 -11.43 -1.27
C LEU A 118 6.87 -12.80 -1.81
N SER A 119 6.30 -13.88 -1.28
CA SER A 119 6.59 -15.25 -1.72
C SER A 119 5.97 -15.56 -3.09
N ALA A 120 4.74 -15.08 -3.32
CA ALA A 120 4.01 -15.41 -4.55
C ALA A 120 4.50 -14.59 -5.75
N PHE A 121 4.94 -13.36 -5.52
CA PHE A 121 5.29 -12.41 -6.58
C PHE A 121 6.68 -11.81 -6.37
N PRO A 122 7.75 -12.64 -6.34
CA PRO A 122 9.11 -12.15 -6.04
C PRO A 122 9.67 -11.21 -7.12
N ASP A 123 9.14 -11.26 -8.33
CA ASP A 123 9.59 -10.37 -9.39
C ASP A 123 9.06 -8.94 -9.23
N GLU A 124 7.86 -8.79 -8.67
CA GLU A 124 7.22 -7.49 -8.48
C GLU A 124 7.42 -6.94 -7.08
N ALA A 125 7.34 -7.81 -6.05
CA ALA A 125 7.28 -7.36 -4.66
C ALA A 125 8.66 -7.22 -4.03
N ARG A 126 8.81 -6.18 -3.21
CA ARG A 126 10.02 -5.88 -2.42
C ARG A 126 9.60 -5.59 -0.99
N PRO A 127 10.37 -6.06 0.02
CA PRO A 127 10.07 -5.72 1.40
C PRO A 127 10.40 -4.26 1.71
N LEU A 128 9.68 -3.68 2.65
CA LEU A 128 10.00 -2.37 3.20
C LEU A 128 11.33 -2.41 3.94
N HIS A 129 11.50 -3.46 4.75
CA HIS A 129 12.75 -3.69 5.45
C HIS A 129 13.74 -4.38 4.51
N GLN A 130 14.76 -3.64 4.08
CA GLN A 130 15.85 -4.21 3.29
C GLN A 130 16.91 -4.75 4.25
N PRO A 131 17.27 -6.05 4.13
CA PRO A 131 18.38 -6.55 4.94
C PRO A 131 19.63 -5.75 4.58
N SER A 132 20.36 -5.32 5.60
CA SER A 132 21.65 -4.70 5.38
C SER A 132 22.59 -5.71 4.71
N SER A 133 23.05 -5.36 3.55
CA SER A 133 24.02 -6.15 2.82
C SER A 133 25.38 -6.09 3.50
#